data_31fd74ab1202edf47c3d8d0b4dba26c6
#
_entry.id   31fd74ab1202edf47c3d8d0b4dba26c6
#
_cell.length_a   1.000
_cell.length_b   1.000
_cell.length_c   1.000
_cell.angle_alpha   90.00
_cell.angle_beta   90.00
_cell.angle_gamma   90.00
#
_symmetry.space_group_name_H-M   'P 1'
#
loop_
_entity.id
_entity.type
_entity.pdbx_description
1 polymer ?
#
loop_
_entity_poly.entity_id
_entity_poly.type
_entity_poly.pdbx_seq_one_letter_code
_entity_poly.pdbx_strand_id
1 'polypeptide(L)'
;YSLKEVTILSETETSSTISYHNETLTIPLPGKFNIANALSALKLAEALSIPLSEAKKGIEGLSLIRGRVEKISCGQSFSVIVDYAHTDDSLRKLYETFPSSRKIAVLGSTGGGRDAWKRPVLGKIADDYCDEIIITNEDPYDEDPMKIISEVASGVTHHTPQIIINRRDAIRTACELAREGDTVLISGKGTDPYIMGPHGTKEVWDDATVAREELEKLLQK
;
A
#
# COMPACT_ATOMS: atom_id res chain seq x y z
N TYR A 1 14.37 18.33 -6.80
CA TYR A 1 15.17 17.43 -5.95
C TYR A 1 15.29 16.06 -6.62
N SER A 2 16.34 15.33 -6.30
CA SER A 2 16.62 14.01 -6.87
C SER A 2 17.22 13.12 -5.78
N LEU A 3 16.94 11.81 -5.82
CA LEU A 3 17.61 10.84 -4.95
C LEU A 3 19.14 10.83 -5.09
N LYS A 4 19.70 11.46 -6.12
CA LYS A 4 21.15 11.69 -6.27
C LYS A 4 21.74 12.64 -5.23
N GLU A 5 20.89 13.38 -4.51
CA GLU A 5 21.31 14.33 -3.46
C GLU A 5 21.49 13.66 -2.08
N VAL A 6 21.14 12.38 -1.97
CA VAL A 6 21.34 11.58 -0.77
C VAL A 6 22.14 10.32 -1.07
N THR A 7 22.88 9.83 -0.07
CA THR A 7 23.48 8.49 -0.11
C THR A 7 22.60 7.55 0.71
N ILE A 8 22.06 6.51 0.10
CA ILE A 8 21.31 5.47 0.81
C ILE A 8 22.31 4.57 1.51
N LEU A 9 22.25 4.50 2.84
CA LEU A 9 23.13 3.69 3.68
C LEU A 9 22.56 2.30 3.94
N SER A 10 21.24 2.22 4.17
CA SER A 10 20.52 0.95 4.33
C SER A 10 19.04 1.10 3.99
N GLU A 11 18.44 0.00 3.54
CA GLU A 11 16.99 -0.15 3.32
C GLU A 11 16.56 -1.47 3.95
N THR A 12 15.46 -1.43 4.70
CA THR A 12 14.80 -2.59 5.31
C THR A 12 13.30 -2.54 5.01
N GLU A 13 12.57 -3.58 5.37
CA GLU A 13 11.09 -3.60 5.24
C GLU A 13 10.37 -2.69 6.26
N THR A 14 11.11 -1.99 7.12
CA THR A 14 10.53 -1.11 8.14
C THR A 14 11.09 0.30 8.13
N SER A 15 12.27 0.53 7.55
CA SER A 15 12.95 1.82 7.59
C SER A 15 14.00 1.96 6.49
N SER A 16 14.40 3.19 6.24
CA SER A 16 15.54 3.51 5.39
C SER A 16 16.49 4.46 6.14
N THR A 17 17.80 4.28 5.98
CA THR A 17 18.81 5.20 6.52
C THR A 17 19.56 5.85 5.38
N ILE A 18 19.69 7.17 5.43
CA ILE A 18 20.36 7.97 4.39
C ILE A 18 21.41 8.89 5.02
N SER A 19 22.37 9.30 4.19
CA SER A 19 23.23 10.44 4.49
C SER A 19 22.81 11.64 3.64
N TYR A 20 22.58 12.78 4.30
CA TYR A 20 22.21 14.05 3.69
C TYR A 20 23.01 15.18 4.36
N HIS A 21 23.75 15.98 3.56
CA HIS A 21 24.67 17.03 4.09
C HIS A 21 25.62 16.54 5.20
N ASN A 22 26.18 15.33 5.07
CA ASN A 22 27.04 14.64 6.05
C ASN A 22 26.34 14.26 7.37
N GLU A 23 25.04 14.44 7.48
CA GLU A 23 24.23 13.97 8.59
C GLU A 23 23.58 12.62 8.25
N THR A 24 23.60 11.68 9.17
CA THR A 24 22.85 10.41 9.04
C THR A 24 21.44 10.60 9.56
N LEU A 25 20.46 10.14 8.78
CA LEU A 25 19.03 10.26 9.05
C LEU A 25 18.36 8.91 8.87
N THR A 26 17.55 8.49 9.85
CA THR A 26 16.70 7.31 9.75
C THR A 26 15.25 7.71 9.47
N ILE A 27 14.73 7.20 8.36
CA ILE A 27 13.33 7.38 7.96
C ILE A 27 12.59 6.10 8.41
N PRO A 28 11.67 6.16 9.39
CA PRO A 28 10.96 4.98 9.91
C PRO A 28 9.82 4.54 8.98
N LEU A 29 10.07 4.58 7.69
CA LEU A 29 9.17 4.14 6.61
C LEU A 29 10.01 3.43 5.55
N PRO A 30 9.59 2.26 5.04
CA PRO A 30 10.32 1.53 4.03
C PRO A 30 10.07 2.10 2.62
N GLY A 31 10.95 1.74 1.68
CA GLY A 31 10.81 2.02 0.26
C GLY A 31 11.42 3.34 -0.20
N LYS A 32 12.03 3.29 -1.37
CA LYS A 32 12.73 4.44 -1.99
C LYS A 32 11.85 5.67 -2.19
N PHE A 33 10.56 5.48 -2.39
CA PHE A 33 9.62 6.59 -2.51
C PHE A 33 9.47 7.37 -1.21
N ASN A 34 9.60 6.72 -0.04
CA ASN A 34 9.61 7.41 1.24
C ASN A 34 10.93 8.16 1.50
N ILE A 35 12.04 7.70 0.94
CA ILE A 35 13.28 8.49 0.90
C ILE A 35 13.06 9.77 0.08
N ALA A 36 12.40 9.67 -1.08
CA ALA A 36 12.09 10.85 -1.90
C ALA A 36 11.14 11.82 -1.17
N ASN A 37 10.14 11.30 -0.44
CA ASN A 37 9.22 12.10 0.37
C ASN A 37 9.98 12.83 1.50
N ALA A 38 10.86 12.12 2.22
CA ALA A 38 11.69 12.71 3.27
C ALA A 38 12.63 13.79 2.70
N LEU A 39 13.24 13.53 1.54
CA LEU A 39 14.07 14.53 0.87
C LEU A 39 13.26 15.79 0.49
N SER A 40 12.02 15.62 0.04
CA SER A 40 11.13 16.76 -0.24
C SER A 40 10.87 17.60 1.02
N ALA A 41 10.62 16.93 2.15
CA ALA A 41 10.42 17.60 3.43
C ALA A 41 11.69 18.33 3.90
N LEU A 42 12.87 17.73 3.74
CA LEU A 42 14.16 18.36 4.04
C LEU A 42 14.39 19.61 3.19
N LYS A 43 14.14 19.51 1.87
CA LYS A 43 14.27 20.66 0.96
C LYS A 43 13.29 21.79 1.29
N LEU A 44 12.07 21.47 1.68
CA LEU A 44 11.12 22.47 2.13
C LEU A 44 11.58 23.11 3.45
N ALA A 45 12.10 22.34 4.39
CA ALA A 45 12.65 22.85 5.65
C ALA A 45 13.81 23.81 5.38
N GLU A 46 14.73 23.47 4.48
CA GLU A 46 15.83 24.35 4.05
C GLU A 46 15.30 25.68 3.47
N ALA A 47 14.30 25.60 2.57
CA ALA A 47 13.70 26.80 1.96
C ALA A 47 13.01 27.71 3.00
N LEU A 48 12.53 27.13 4.08
CA LEU A 48 11.91 27.84 5.22
C LEU A 48 12.92 28.23 6.30
N SER A 49 14.23 28.02 6.07
CA SER A 49 15.30 28.29 7.05
C SER A 49 15.14 27.52 8.37
N ILE A 50 14.51 26.34 8.33
CA ILE A 50 14.43 25.43 9.48
C ILE A 50 15.77 24.68 9.59
N PRO A 51 16.42 24.65 10.77
CA PRO A 51 17.66 23.93 10.96
C PRO A 51 17.54 22.45 10.61
N LEU A 52 18.55 21.88 9.95
CA LEU A 52 18.58 20.47 9.56
C LEU A 52 18.35 19.54 10.77
N SER A 53 18.90 19.89 11.94
CA SER A 53 18.73 19.13 13.17
C SER A 53 17.25 19.01 13.61
N GLU A 54 16.46 20.07 13.39
CA GLU A 54 15.03 20.05 13.73
C GLU A 54 14.22 19.28 12.67
N ALA A 55 14.53 19.47 11.39
CA ALA A 55 13.92 18.70 10.32
C ALA A 55 14.19 17.18 10.46
N LYS A 56 15.43 16.81 10.82
CA LYS A 56 15.84 15.44 11.14
C LYS A 56 15.01 14.85 12.27
N LYS A 57 14.92 15.55 13.41
CA LYS A 57 14.09 15.11 14.56
C LYS A 57 12.64 14.89 14.15
N GLY A 58 12.09 15.76 13.32
CA GLY A 58 10.72 15.63 12.83
C GLY A 58 10.51 14.35 11.99
N ILE A 59 11.45 14.04 11.11
CA ILE A 59 11.39 12.83 10.28
C ILE A 59 11.62 11.56 11.10
N GLU A 60 12.66 11.55 11.95
CA GLU A 60 12.99 10.39 12.80
C GLU A 60 11.91 10.12 13.87
N GLY A 61 11.16 11.15 14.25
CA GLY A 61 10.05 11.06 15.21
C GLY A 61 8.73 10.55 14.60
N LEU A 62 8.67 10.29 13.29
CA LEU A 62 7.47 9.70 12.67
C LEU A 62 7.29 8.28 13.18
N SER A 63 6.13 7.99 13.77
CA SER A 63 5.78 6.63 14.20
C SER A 63 4.99 5.87 13.12
N LEU A 64 4.17 6.59 12.34
CA LEU A 64 3.25 6.04 11.36
C LEU A 64 2.69 7.17 10.49
N ILE A 65 2.51 6.88 9.21
CA ILE A 65 1.62 7.65 8.34
C ILE A 65 0.50 6.70 7.92
N ARG A 66 -0.72 6.93 8.41
CA ARG A 66 -1.86 6.07 8.14
C ARG A 66 -2.11 5.91 6.63
N GLY A 67 -2.32 4.64 6.21
CA GLY A 67 -2.54 4.28 4.81
C GLY A 67 -1.34 4.53 3.89
N ARG A 68 -0.14 4.64 4.45
CA ARG A 68 1.13 4.72 3.71
C ARG A 68 2.11 3.69 4.25
N VAL A 69 2.17 2.54 3.60
CA VAL A 69 2.90 1.35 4.04
C VAL A 69 2.61 1.06 5.53
N GLU A 70 1.35 1.22 5.92
CA GLU A 70 0.89 1.05 7.29
C GLU A 70 0.91 -0.43 7.65
N LYS A 71 1.80 -0.83 8.58
CA LYS A 71 1.89 -2.20 9.06
C LYS A 71 0.83 -2.46 10.14
N ILE A 72 -0.01 -3.47 9.92
CA ILE A 72 -1.00 -3.95 10.87
C ILE A 72 -0.42 -5.16 11.61
N SER A 73 -0.33 -5.08 12.93
CA SER A 73 0.23 -6.13 13.77
C SER A 73 -0.73 -6.47 14.92
N CYS A 74 -1.10 -7.74 15.01
CA CYS A 74 -1.94 -8.32 16.06
C CYS A 74 -1.29 -9.57 16.68
N GLY A 75 0.00 -9.85 16.35
CA GLY A 75 0.73 -11.02 16.83
C GLY A 75 0.86 -12.15 15.80
N GLN A 76 0.41 -11.96 14.57
CA GLN A 76 0.56 -12.92 13.46
C GLN A 76 2.05 -13.06 13.04
N SER A 77 2.39 -14.22 12.43
CA SER A 77 3.74 -14.54 11.94
C SER A 77 4.07 -14.03 10.53
N PHE A 78 3.16 -13.27 9.91
CA PHE A 78 3.29 -12.67 8.58
C PHE A 78 3.05 -11.16 8.63
N SER A 79 3.45 -10.44 7.60
CA SER A 79 3.22 -8.98 7.50
C SER A 79 1.88 -8.68 6.84
N VAL A 80 1.16 -7.68 7.35
CA VAL A 80 -0.03 -7.10 6.69
C VAL A 80 0.21 -5.61 6.54
N ILE A 81 0.15 -5.14 5.30
CA ILE A 81 0.46 -3.77 4.92
C ILE A 81 -0.75 -3.16 4.24
N VAL A 82 -1.14 -1.97 4.69
CA VAL A 82 -2.19 -1.15 4.07
C VAL A 82 -1.56 0.07 3.41
N ASP A 83 -1.88 0.30 2.13
CA ASP A 83 -1.36 1.43 1.37
C ASP A 83 -2.40 2.03 0.42
N TYR A 84 -2.27 3.31 0.13
CA TYR A 84 -3.13 4.04 -0.80
C TYR A 84 -2.74 3.86 -2.28
N ALA A 85 -1.79 3.00 -2.61
CA ALA A 85 -1.33 2.76 -3.97
C ALA A 85 -2.49 2.36 -4.89
N HIS A 86 -2.82 3.25 -5.85
CA HIS A 86 -3.94 3.09 -6.79
C HIS A 86 -3.57 3.50 -8.23
N THR A 87 -2.28 3.81 -8.47
CA THR A 87 -1.72 4.06 -9.80
C THR A 87 -0.69 2.99 -10.13
N ASP A 88 -0.37 2.83 -11.40
CA ASP A 88 0.62 1.87 -11.90
C ASP A 88 2.00 2.05 -11.22
N ASP A 89 2.52 3.28 -11.17
CA ASP A 89 3.80 3.59 -10.53
C ASP A 89 3.78 3.32 -9.02
N SER A 90 2.72 3.74 -8.32
CA SER A 90 2.62 3.55 -6.87
C SER A 90 2.48 2.08 -6.48
N LEU A 91 1.69 1.31 -7.23
CA LEU A 91 1.48 -0.11 -6.96
C LEU A 91 2.77 -0.92 -7.18
N ARG A 92 3.50 -0.63 -8.27
CA ARG A 92 4.80 -1.22 -8.53
C ARG A 92 5.79 -0.96 -7.40
N LYS A 93 5.92 0.30 -6.99
CA LYS A 93 6.81 0.71 -5.88
C LYS A 93 6.44 0.07 -4.55
N LEU A 94 5.14 -0.09 -4.28
CA LEU A 94 4.68 -0.81 -3.09
C LEU A 94 5.18 -2.26 -3.11
N TYR A 95 4.98 -2.99 -4.20
CA TYR A 95 5.39 -4.39 -4.30
C TYR A 95 6.92 -4.56 -4.30
N GLU A 96 7.67 -3.64 -4.90
CA GLU A 96 9.14 -3.61 -4.88
C GLU A 96 9.73 -3.38 -3.49
N THR A 97 8.95 -2.81 -2.56
CA THR A 97 9.39 -2.56 -1.18
C THR A 97 9.59 -3.87 -0.39
N PHE A 98 8.95 -4.96 -0.80
CA PHE A 98 8.99 -6.27 -0.15
C PHE A 98 9.56 -7.36 -1.09
N PRO A 99 10.85 -7.28 -1.46
CA PRO A 99 11.41 -8.14 -2.52
C PRO A 99 11.57 -9.60 -2.10
N SER A 100 11.72 -9.87 -0.80
CA SER A 100 12.12 -11.18 -0.28
C SER A 100 10.96 -12.06 0.21
N SER A 101 9.75 -11.50 0.36
CA SER A 101 8.59 -12.23 0.84
C SER A 101 7.71 -12.75 -0.30
N ARG A 102 7.05 -13.89 -0.08
CA ARG A 102 5.90 -14.28 -0.87
C ARG A 102 4.78 -13.25 -0.65
N LYS A 103 4.17 -12.74 -1.72
CA LYS A 103 3.23 -11.63 -1.69
C LYS A 103 1.81 -12.08 -2.02
N ILE A 104 0.87 -11.64 -1.21
CA ILE A 104 -0.57 -11.81 -1.42
C ILE A 104 -1.17 -10.43 -1.63
N ALA A 105 -1.61 -10.14 -2.85
CA ALA A 105 -2.20 -8.85 -3.21
C ALA A 105 -3.70 -8.83 -2.99
N VAL A 106 -4.21 -7.77 -2.35
CA VAL A 106 -5.63 -7.39 -2.34
C VAL A 106 -5.73 -6.05 -3.04
N LEU A 107 -6.36 -6.01 -4.20
CA LEU A 107 -6.47 -4.80 -5.00
C LEU A 107 -7.82 -4.67 -5.68
N GLY A 108 -8.18 -3.45 -6.00
CA GLY A 108 -9.34 -3.09 -6.79
C GLY A 108 -9.01 -1.97 -7.77
N SER A 109 -10.04 -1.33 -8.26
CA SER A 109 -9.92 -0.08 -9.02
C SER A 109 -11.17 0.75 -8.88
N THR A 110 -10.99 2.06 -8.90
CA THR A 110 -12.08 3.04 -8.82
C THR A 110 -12.87 3.09 -10.13
N GLY A 111 -14.19 3.20 -10.03
CA GLY A 111 -15.13 3.52 -11.09
C GLY A 111 -15.35 5.03 -11.25
N GLY A 112 -16.60 5.42 -11.55
CA GLY A 112 -17.02 6.83 -11.59
C GLY A 112 -16.40 7.64 -12.73
N GLY A 113 -16.14 7.01 -13.89
CA GLY A 113 -15.53 7.67 -15.05
C GLY A 113 -14.03 7.94 -14.91
N ARG A 114 -13.37 7.33 -13.95
CA ARG A 114 -11.91 7.38 -13.81
C ARG A 114 -11.23 6.57 -14.91
N ASP A 115 -9.92 6.72 -15.03
CA ASP A 115 -9.06 6.11 -16.06
C ASP A 115 -9.21 4.57 -16.15
N ALA A 116 -10.21 4.09 -16.89
CA ALA A 116 -10.49 2.66 -17.04
C ALA A 116 -9.32 1.90 -17.69
N TRP A 117 -8.51 2.57 -18.54
CA TRP A 117 -7.34 1.98 -19.18
C TRP A 117 -6.32 1.42 -18.21
N LYS A 118 -6.23 1.97 -17.00
CA LYS A 118 -5.28 1.50 -15.97
C LYS A 118 -5.68 0.16 -15.34
N ARG A 119 -6.96 -0.25 -15.41
CA ARG A 119 -7.46 -1.44 -14.73
C ARG A 119 -6.70 -2.72 -15.11
N PRO A 120 -6.55 -3.07 -16.39
CA PRO A 120 -5.71 -4.24 -16.75
C PRO A 120 -4.22 -4.01 -16.43
N VAL A 121 -3.73 -2.77 -16.42
CA VAL A 121 -2.35 -2.47 -16.04
C VAL A 121 -2.11 -2.80 -14.56
N LEU A 122 -3.04 -2.45 -13.66
CA LEU A 122 -2.94 -2.81 -12.24
C LEU A 122 -2.96 -4.33 -12.05
N GLY A 123 -3.85 -5.05 -12.76
CA GLY A 123 -3.87 -6.50 -12.76
C GLY A 123 -2.55 -7.12 -13.21
N LYS A 124 -1.97 -6.59 -14.31
CA LYS A 124 -0.67 -7.04 -14.80
C LYS A 124 0.45 -6.79 -13.79
N ILE A 125 0.48 -5.65 -13.13
CA ILE A 125 1.49 -5.36 -12.10
C ILE A 125 1.37 -6.35 -10.94
N ALA A 126 0.15 -6.66 -10.48
CA ALA A 126 -0.05 -7.68 -9.45
C ALA A 126 0.46 -9.05 -9.93
N ASP A 127 0.21 -9.41 -11.18
CA ASP A 127 0.65 -10.67 -11.82
C ASP A 127 2.18 -10.79 -11.93
N ASP A 128 2.87 -9.65 -12.18
CA ASP A 128 4.32 -9.61 -12.31
C ASP A 128 5.06 -9.68 -10.96
N TYR A 129 4.41 -9.28 -9.85
CA TYR A 129 5.09 -9.08 -8.56
C TYR A 129 4.57 -9.95 -7.41
N CYS A 130 3.36 -10.51 -7.53
CA CYS A 130 2.71 -11.21 -6.42
C CYS A 130 2.42 -12.67 -6.76
N ASP A 131 2.43 -13.51 -5.73
CA ASP A 131 2.23 -14.97 -5.84
C ASP A 131 0.75 -15.35 -5.75
N GLU A 132 -0.03 -14.58 -4.99
CA GLU A 132 -1.48 -14.72 -4.88
C GLU A 132 -2.14 -13.37 -5.14
N ILE A 133 -3.25 -13.38 -5.87
CA ILE A 133 -3.93 -12.16 -6.29
C ILE A 133 -5.41 -12.28 -5.96
N ILE A 134 -5.92 -11.36 -5.15
CA ILE A 134 -7.33 -11.24 -4.82
C ILE A 134 -7.82 -9.91 -5.35
N ILE A 135 -8.76 -9.95 -6.29
CA ILE A 135 -9.36 -8.75 -6.89
C ILE A 135 -10.72 -8.52 -6.25
N THR A 136 -10.92 -7.30 -5.76
CA THR A 136 -12.09 -6.93 -4.98
C THR A 136 -12.66 -5.58 -5.38
N ASN A 137 -13.80 -5.23 -4.78
CA ASN A 137 -14.40 -3.91 -4.93
C ASN A 137 -13.54 -2.81 -4.24
N GLU A 138 -13.61 -1.60 -4.81
CA GLU A 138 -12.99 -0.38 -4.24
C GLU A 138 -14.05 0.72 -4.18
N ASP A 139 -14.12 1.60 -5.17
CA ASP A 139 -15.13 2.66 -5.30
C ASP A 139 -15.84 2.53 -6.65
N PRO A 140 -16.88 1.70 -6.78
CA PRO A 140 -17.53 1.50 -8.07
C PRO A 140 -18.32 2.73 -8.54
N TYR A 141 -18.79 3.58 -7.62
CA TYR A 141 -19.75 4.65 -7.93
C TYR A 141 -20.98 4.07 -8.65
N ASP A 142 -21.34 4.63 -9.81
CA ASP A 142 -22.47 4.17 -10.63
C ASP A 142 -22.08 3.10 -11.66
N GLU A 143 -20.82 2.62 -11.67
CA GLU A 143 -20.39 1.52 -12.53
C GLU A 143 -20.68 0.15 -11.89
N ASP A 144 -20.86 -0.87 -12.71
CA ASP A 144 -20.96 -2.26 -12.26
C ASP A 144 -19.60 -2.70 -11.66
N PRO A 145 -19.56 -3.03 -10.35
CA PRO A 145 -18.32 -3.46 -9.70
C PRO A 145 -17.72 -4.72 -10.34
N MET A 146 -18.56 -5.65 -10.85
CA MET A 146 -18.06 -6.84 -11.53
C MET A 146 -17.38 -6.53 -12.84
N LYS A 147 -17.84 -5.51 -13.56
CA LYS A 147 -17.16 -5.05 -14.78
C LYS A 147 -15.77 -4.52 -14.43
N ILE A 148 -15.65 -3.67 -13.40
CA ILE A 148 -14.36 -3.12 -12.96
C ILE A 148 -13.41 -4.26 -12.56
N ILE A 149 -13.87 -5.20 -11.74
CA ILE A 149 -13.11 -6.37 -11.30
C ILE A 149 -12.64 -7.21 -12.50
N SER A 150 -13.52 -7.47 -13.47
CA SER A 150 -13.18 -8.22 -14.68
C SER A 150 -12.13 -7.52 -15.55
N GLU A 151 -12.20 -6.19 -15.63
CA GLU A 151 -11.21 -5.39 -16.36
C GLU A 151 -9.83 -5.43 -15.65
N VAL A 152 -9.77 -5.41 -14.32
CA VAL A 152 -8.52 -5.62 -13.58
C VAL A 152 -8.01 -7.05 -13.79
N ALA A 153 -8.89 -8.06 -13.68
CA ALA A 153 -8.54 -9.47 -13.86
C ALA A 153 -8.00 -9.77 -15.26
N SER A 154 -8.45 -9.05 -16.29
CA SER A 154 -7.96 -9.23 -17.66
C SER A 154 -6.47 -8.97 -17.84
N GLY A 155 -5.84 -8.26 -16.89
CA GLY A 155 -4.40 -8.03 -16.88
C GLY A 155 -3.59 -9.16 -16.24
N VAL A 156 -4.23 -10.06 -15.51
CA VAL A 156 -3.58 -11.23 -14.87
C VAL A 156 -3.52 -12.36 -15.88
N THR A 157 -2.33 -12.81 -16.22
CA THR A 157 -2.11 -13.79 -17.31
C THR A 157 -1.28 -15.01 -16.89
N HIS A 158 -0.46 -14.91 -15.85
CA HIS A 158 0.37 -15.99 -15.34
C HIS A 158 -0.27 -16.73 -14.16
N HIS A 159 -1.07 -16.01 -13.36
CA HIS A 159 -1.79 -16.53 -12.21
C HIS A 159 -3.29 -16.61 -12.49
N THR A 160 -4.02 -17.31 -11.61
CA THR A 160 -5.48 -17.28 -11.61
C THR A 160 -5.94 -16.45 -10.42
N PRO A 161 -6.43 -15.22 -10.62
CA PRO A 161 -6.84 -14.37 -9.52
C PRO A 161 -8.13 -14.89 -8.86
N GLN A 162 -8.21 -14.75 -7.53
CA GLN A 162 -9.47 -14.94 -6.83
C GLN A 162 -10.30 -13.67 -6.93
N ILE A 163 -11.59 -13.81 -7.25
CA ILE A 163 -12.51 -12.69 -7.35
C ILE A 163 -13.45 -12.74 -6.14
N ILE A 164 -13.32 -11.74 -5.26
CA ILE A 164 -14.12 -11.63 -4.04
C ILE A 164 -14.66 -10.20 -3.96
N ILE A 165 -15.94 -10.01 -4.30
CA ILE A 165 -16.54 -8.66 -4.38
C ILE A 165 -16.49 -7.94 -3.04
N ASN A 166 -16.87 -8.62 -1.96
CA ASN A 166 -16.85 -8.03 -0.62
C ASN A 166 -15.40 -7.81 -0.17
N ARG A 167 -15.00 -6.55 0.00
CA ARG A 167 -13.62 -6.20 0.33
C ARG A 167 -13.18 -6.73 1.70
N ARG A 168 -14.07 -6.81 2.68
CA ARG A 168 -13.77 -7.42 3.98
C ARG A 168 -13.46 -8.91 3.84
N ASP A 169 -14.26 -9.62 3.05
CA ASP A 169 -14.04 -11.03 2.78
C ASP A 169 -12.74 -11.27 2.01
N ALA A 170 -12.40 -10.37 1.08
CA ALA A 170 -11.12 -10.39 0.36
C ALA A 170 -9.93 -10.23 1.31
N ILE A 171 -9.98 -9.26 2.23
CA ILE A 171 -8.96 -9.03 3.25
C ILE A 171 -8.84 -10.25 4.18
N ARG A 172 -9.96 -10.79 4.67
CA ARG A 172 -9.98 -12.01 5.49
C ARG A 172 -9.33 -13.18 4.75
N THR A 173 -9.74 -13.44 3.51
CA THR A 173 -9.18 -14.52 2.70
C THR A 173 -7.67 -14.37 2.49
N ALA A 174 -7.19 -13.15 2.24
CA ALA A 174 -5.76 -12.88 2.13
C ALA A 174 -5.00 -13.24 3.42
N CYS A 175 -5.55 -12.87 4.58
CA CYS A 175 -4.96 -13.21 5.88
C CYS A 175 -4.99 -14.72 6.17
N GLU A 176 -6.06 -15.42 5.74
CA GLU A 176 -6.18 -16.89 5.90
C GLU A 176 -5.22 -17.67 4.98
N LEU A 177 -4.87 -17.12 3.83
CA LEU A 177 -3.89 -17.71 2.89
C LEU A 177 -2.45 -17.48 3.31
N ALA A 178 -2.19 -16.48 4.15
CA ALA A 178 -0.84 -16.08 4.53
C ALA A 178 -0.19 -17.10 5.49
N ARG A 179 1.10 -17.32 5.27
CA ARG A 179 1.97 -18.19 6.06
C ARG A 179 3.06 -17.36 6.72
N GLU A 180 3.80 -17.97 7.62
CA GLU A 180 4.96 -17.34 8.25
C GLU A 180 5.92 -16.76 7.20
N GLY A 181 6.29 -15.48 7.37
CA GLY A 181 7.18 -14.75 6.48
C GLY A 181 6.51 -14.13 5.24
N ASP A 182 5.23 -14.42 4.96
CA ASP A 182 4.49 -13.81 3.84
C ASP A 182 4.20 -12.33 4.09
N THR A 183 3.88 -11.60 3.01
CA THR A 183 3.38 -10.23 3.08
C THR A 183 2.05 -10.09 2.35
N VAL A 184 0.99 -9.76 3.10
CA VAL A 184 -0.30 -9.36 2.57
C VAL A 184 -0.27 -7.86 2.29
N LEU A 185 -0.59 -7.46 1.06
CA LEU A 185 -0.55 -6.08 0.57
C LEU A 185 -1.96 -5.65 0.16
N ILE A 186 -2.58 -4.82 1.00
CA ILE A 186 -3.92 -4.28 0.80
C ILE A 186 -3.78 -2.88 0.23
N SER A 187 -4.17 -2.70 -1.04
CA SER A 187 -3.94 -1.45 -1.78
C SER A 187 -5.23 -0.81 -2.28
N GLY A 188 -5.16 0.48 -2.58
CA GLY A 188 -6.20 1.27 -3.21
C GLY A 188 -6.88 2.25 -2.28
N LYS A 189 -7.47 1.82 -1.17
CA LYS A 189 -8.24 2.67 -0.25
C LYS A 189 -7.38 3.40 0.79
N GLY A 190 -6.34 2.74 1.34
CA GLY A 190 -5.54 3.34 2.40
C GLY A 190 -6.40 3.86 3.55
N THR A 191 -6.41 5.20 3.74
CA THR A 191 -7.23 5.91 4.75
C THR A 191 -8.48 6.57 4.17
N ASP A 192 -8.89 6.21 2.96
CA ASP A 192 -10.12 6.76 2.38
C ASP A 192 -11.33 6.29 3.21
N PRO A 193 -12.14 7.22 3.79
CA PRO A 193 -13.10 6.88 4.85
C PRO A 193 -14.39 6.24 4.35
N TYR A 194 -14.53 6.03 3.04
CA TYR A 194 -15.74 5.45 2.46
C TYR A 194 -15.42 4.55 1.27
N ILE A 195 -16.24 3.53 1.06
CA ILE A 195 -16.45 2.91 -0.26
C ILE A 195 -17.62 3.66 -0.89
N MET A 196 -17.39 4.22 -2.08
CA MET A 196 -18.38 5.00 -2.83
C MET A 196 -19.21 4.07 -3.70
N GLY A 197 -20.52 4.06 -3.48
CA GLY A 197 -21.49 3.28 -4.23
C GLY A 197 -22.36 4.13 -5.17
N PRO A 198 -23.40 3.51 -5.78
CA PRO A 198 -24.26 4.18 -6.73
C PRO A 198 -25.06 5.32 -6.12
N HIS A 199 -25.37 6.34 -6.94
CA HIS A 199 -26.15 7.52 -6.55
C HIS A 199 -25.56 8.28 -5.36
N GLY A 200 -24.21 8.25 -5.19
CA GLY A 200 -23.51 8.92 -4.11
C GLY A 200 -23.64 8.25 -2.74
N THR A 201 -24.09 7.00 -2.68
CA THR A 201 -24.07 6.22 -1.43
C THR A 201 -22.66 6.04 -0.92
N LYS A 202 -22.53 5.96 0.40
CA LYS A 202 -21.23 5.84 1.09
C LYS A 202 -21.33 4.78 2.15
N GLU A 203 -20.45 3.80 2.07
CA GLU A 203 -20.20 2.84 3.15
C GLU A 203 -18.99 3.30 3.94
N VAL A 204 -19.10 3.45 5.25
CA VAL A 204 -17.94 3.82 6.10
C VAL A 204 -16.91 2.71 6.03
N TRP A 205 -15.66 3.08 5.76
CA TRP A 205 -14.62 2.13 5.50
C TRP A 205 -13.25 2.61 6.00
N ASP A 206 -12.41 1.65 6.39
CA ASP A 206 -11.01 1.86 6.69
C ASP A 206 -10.29 0.51 6.59
N ASP A 207 -9.42 0.36 5.60
CA ASP A 207 -8.70 -0.89 5.35
C ASP A 207 -7.89 -1.38 6.56
N ALA A 208 -7.26 -0.45 7.30
CA ALA A 208 -6.44 -0.80 8.46
C ALA A 208 -7.28 -1.32 9.63
N THR A 209 -8.45 -0.71 9.86
CA THR A 209 -9.40 -1.18 10.87
C THR A 209 -9.94 -2.56 10.51
N VAL A 210 -10.37 -2.75 9.26
CA VAL A 210 -10.90 -4.03 8.78
C VAL A 210 -9.83 -5.12 8.85
N ALA A 211 -8.61 -4.85 8.40
CA ALA A 211 -7.51 -5.80 8.48
C ALA A 211 -7.21 -6.23 9.92
N ARG A 212 -7.22 -5.27 10.87
CA ARG A 212 -7.04 -5.55 12.30
C ARG A 212 -8.13 -6.45 12.84
N GLU A 213 -9.40 -6.12 12.58
CA GLU A 213 -10.54 -6.90 13.02
C GLU A 213 -10.51 -8.34 12.49
N GLU A 214 -10.17 -8.54 11.22
CA GLU A 214 -10.10 -9.87 10.61
C GLU A 214 -8.89 -10.68 11.11
N LEU A 215 -7.74 -10.03 11.37
CA LEU A 215 -6.60 -10.67 12.02
C LEU A 215 -6.90 -11.10 13.46
N GLU A 216 -7.54 -10.25 14.27
CA GLU A 216 -7.93 -10.59 15.64
C GLU A 216 -8.86 -11.80 15.68
N LYS A 217 -9.84 -11.87 14.76
CA LYS A 217 -10.71 -13.05 14.63
C LYS A 217 -9.96 -14.31 14.21
N LEU A 218 -8.98 -14.18 13.31
CA LEU A 218 -8.18 -15.29 12.83
C LEU A 218 -7.32 -15.90 13.95
N LEU A 219 -6.73 -15.05 14.78
CA LEU A 219 -5.85 -15.45 15.89
C LEU A 219 -6.57 -15.99 17.12
N GLN A 220 -7.90 -15.80 17.21
CA GLN A 220 -8.74 -16.35 18.28
C GLN A 220 -9.24 -17.77 17.98
N LYS A 221 -9.01 -18.27 16.77
CA LYS A 221 -9.37 -19.65 16.36
C LYS A 221 -8.24 -20.62 16.72
#